data_484aa68f31a248b3914e8eafa78247de
#
_entry.id   484aa68f31a248b3914e8eafa78247de
#
_cell.length_a   1.000
_cell.length_b   1.000
_cell.length_c   1.000
_cell.angle_alpha   90.00
_cell.angle_beta   90.00
_cell.angle_gamma   90.00
#
_symmetry.space_group_name_H-M   'P 1'
#
loop_
_entity.id
_entity.type
_entity.pdbx_description
1 polymer ?
#
loop_
_entity_poly.entity_id
_entity_poly.type
_entity_poly.pdbx_seq_one_letter_code
_entity_poly.pdbx_strand_id
1 'polypeptide(L)'
;GLKGLPGQTNYSAAKAGIIGATKALAQEVARKNVTVNAVAPGFIHTDMTSDLDETQLKSLIPMNRFGTAEEVASIVAFLASKQASYITGEVISVNGGLYT
;
A
#
# COMPACT_ATOMS: atom_id res chain seq x y z
N GLY A 1 -11.75 -1.31 -14.56
CA GLY A 1 -11.33 -0.49 -13.79
C GLY A 1 -12.18 0.33 -12.84
N LEU A 2 -11.52 1.27 -12.27
CA LEU A 2 -12.08 2.17 -11.28
C LEU A 2 -12.33 3.56 -11.85
N LYS A 3 -12.41 3.66 -13.17
CA LYS A 3 -12.73 4.93 -13.82
C LYS A 3 -14.09 5.39 -13.33
N GLY A 4 -14.17 6.63 -12.91
CA GLY A 4 -15.38 7.18 -12.37
C GLY A 4 -15.55 7.01 -10.86
N LEU A 5 -14.69 6.23 -10.19
CA LEU A 5 -14.70 6.18 -8.73
C LEU A 5 -14.18 7.51 -8.19
N PRO A 6 -14.94 8.18 -7.30
CA PRO A 6 -14.47 9.44 -6.73
C PRO A 6 -13.11 9.30 -6.06
N GLY A 7 -12.22 10.23 -6.32
CA GLY A 7 -10.89 10.23 -5.72
C GLY A 7 -9.84 9.39 -6.42
N GLN A 8 -10.19 8.68 -7.50
CA GLN A 8 -9.21 7.85 -8.22
C GLN A 8 -8.03 8.68 -8.74
N THR A 9 -8.29 9.86 -9.31
CA THR A 9 -7.24 10.73 -9.82
C THR A 9 -6.33 11.20 -8.69
N ASN A 10 -6.92 11.57 -7.54
CA ASN A 10 -6.15 11.99 -6.37
C ASN A 10 -5.31 10.84 -5.82
N TYR A 11 -5.84 9.62 -5.83
CA TYR A 11 -5.09 8.44 -5.40
C TYR A 11 -3.87 8.22 -6.28
N SER A 12 -4.03 8.29 -7.61
CA SER A 12 -2.94 8.08 -8.57
C SER A 12 -1.83 9.13 -8.39
N ALA A 13 -2.21 10.39 -8.22
CA ALA A 13 -1.25 11.47 -8.00
C ALA A 13 -0.51 11.30 -6.67
N ALA A 14 -1.23 10.95 -5.61
CA ALA A 14 -0.64 10.72 -4.30
C ALA A 14 0.32 9.52 -4.33
N LYS A 15 -0.05 8.44 -5.00
CA LYS A 15 0.79 7.25 -5.13
C LYS A 15 2.07 7.57 -5.91
N ALA A 16 1.96 8.32 -6.99
CA ALA A 16 3.13 8.74 -7.78
C ALA A 16 4.09 9.59 -6.92
N GLY A 17 3.56 10.48 -6.10
CA GLY A 17 4.36 11.28 -5.18
C GLY A 17 5.08 10.42 -4.16
N ILE A 18 4.41 9.44 -3.57
CA ILE A 18 5.01 8.52 -2.60
C ILE A 18 6.12 7.68 -3.27
N ILE A 19 5.89 7.19 -4.48
CA ILE A 19 6.90 6.42 -5.22
C ILE A 19 8.14 7.28 -5.45
N GLY A 20 7.96 8.50 -5.94
CA GLY A 20 9.08 9.41 -6.21
C GLY A 20 9.86 9.75 -4.95
N ALA A 21 9.18 10.11 -3.87
CA ALA A 21 9.80 10.47 -2.60
C ALA A 21 10.54 9.27 -1.99
N THR A 22 9.94 8.09 -2.02
CA THR A 22 10.54 6.87 -1.49
C THR A 22 11.83 6.52 -2.22
N LYS A 23 11.80 6.57 -3.54
CA LYS A 23 12.97 6.25 -4.35
C LYS A 23 14.09 7.28 -4.16
N ALA A 24 13.76 8.54 -4.13
CA ALA A 24 14.75 9.60 -3.93
C ALA A 24 15.44 9.47 -2.58
N LEU A 25 14.66 9.28 -1.51
CA LEU A 25 15.22 9.14 -0.17
C LEU A 25 16.04 7.84 -0.03
N ALA A 26 15.54 6.74 -0.63
CA ALA A 26 16.26 5.47 -0.61
C ALA A 26 17.66 5.61 -1.22
N GLN A 27 17.78 6.28 -2.36
CA GLN A 27 19.06 6.50 -3.01
C GLN A 27 19.98 7.37 -2.16
N GLU A 28 19.43 8.36 -1.48
CA GLU A 28 20.19 9.29 -0.68
C GLU A 28 20.85 8.62 0.52
N VAL A 29 20.19 7.64 1.14
CA VAL A 29 20.67 7.01 2.38
C VAL A 29 21.22 5.60 2.19
N ALA A 30 21.22 5.07 0.97
CA ALA A 30 21.62 3.68 0.70
C ALA A 30 23.06 3.38 1.15
N ARG A 31 23.95 4.33 1.00
CA ARG A 31 25.37 4.14 1.39
C ARG A 31 25.53 3.92 2.88
N LYS A 32 24.56 4.33 3.68
CA LYS A 32 24.59 4.17 5.15
C LYS A 32 23.95 2.86 5.59
N ASN A 33 23.61 1.98 4.65
CA ASN A 33 22.87 0.74 4.90
C ASN A 33 21.50 1.00 5.54
N VAL A 34 20.89 2.11 5.18
CA VAL A 34 19.52 2.44 5.59
C VAL A 34 18.60 2.15 4.42
N THR A 35 17.54 1.38 4.65
CA THR A 35 16.53 1.11 3.64
C THR A 35 15.32 2.00 3.86
N VAL A 36 14.71 2.41 2.76
CA VAL A 36 13.48 3.23 2.77
C VAL A 36 12.49 2.59 1.83
N ASN A 37 11.40 2.11 2.38
CA ASN A 37 10.32 1.49 1.63
C ASN A 37 9.00 2.06 2.13
N ALA A 38 7.95 1.91 1.35
CA ALA A 38 6.62 2.35 1.73
C ALA A 38 5.63 1.22 1.51
N VAL A 39 4.55 1.22 2.28
CA VAL A 39 3.43 0.30 2.11
C VAL A 39 2.21 1.14 1.81
N ALA A 40 1.51 0.81 0.73
CA ALA A 40 0.32 1.51 0.29
C ALA A 40 -0.89 0.57 0.43
N PRO A 41 -1.65 0.66 1.52
CA PRO A 41 -2.80 -0.19 1.72
C PRO A 41 -3.98 0.29 0.87
N GLY A 42 -4.84 -0.65 0.47
CA GLY A 42 -6.12 -0.35 -0.13
C GLY A 42 -7.23 -0.30 0.92
N PHE A 43 -8.37 -0.92 0.63
CA PHE A 43 -9.45 -1.01 1.60
C PHE A 43 -9.12 -2.04 2.68
N ILE A 44 -9.02 -1.57 3.90
CA ILE A 44 -8.64 -2.40 5.06
C ILE A 44 -9.77 -2.38 6.07
N HIS A 45 -10.15 -3.55 6.56
CA HIS A 45 -11.12 -3.68 7.62
C HIS A 45 -10.56 -3.13 8.93
N THR A 46 -11.29 -2.22 9.57
CA THR A 46 -10.95 -1.64 10.87
C THR A 46 -12.21 -1.57 11.70
N ASP A 47 -12.07 -1.23 12.96
CA ASP A 47 -13.23 -1.01 13.83
C ASP A 47 -14.13 0.14 13.36
N MET A 48 -13.61 1.01 12.51
CA MET A 48 -14.36 2.14 11.95
C MET A 48 -15.07 1.82 10.65
N THR A 49 -14.78 0.69 10.01
CA THR A 49 -15.50 0.28 8.80
C THR A 49 -16.78 -0.46 9.19
N SER A 50 -17.87 -0.22 8.44
CA SER A 50 -19.13 -0.92 8.69
C SER A 50 -19.23 -2.14 7.76
N ASP A 51 -20.02 -3.14 8.20
CA ASP A 51 -20.32 -4.30 7.35
C ASP A 51 -21.01 -3.89 6.07
N LEU A 52 -21.85 -2.86 6.12
CA LEU A 52 -22.56 -2.35 4.96
C LEU A 52 -21.57 -1.76 3.95
N ASP A 53 -20.61 -0.96 4.42
CA ASP A 53 -19.59 -0.38 3.55
C ASP A 53 -18.75 -1.46 2.89
N GLU A 54 -18.33 -2.47 3.64
CA GLU A 54 -17.54 -3.57 3.09
C GLU A 54 -18.36 -4.38 2.08
N THR A 55 -19.62 -4.64 2.38
CA THR A 55 -20.50 -5.38 1.46
C THR A 55 -20.67 -4.62 0.14
N GLN A 56 -20.80 -3.31 0.20
CA GLN A 56 -20.97 -2.48 -1.00
C GLN A 56 -19.69 -2.34 -1.82
N LEU A 57 -18.53 -2.25 -1.16
CA LEU A 57 -17.28 -1.90 -1.83
C LEU A 57 -16.43 -3.10 -2.21
N LYS A 58 -16.63 -4.24 -1.58
CA LYS A 58 -15.76 -5.41 -1.84
C LYS A 58 -15.79 -5.88 -3.28
N SER A 59 -16.92 -5.68 -3.96
CA SER A 59 -17.07 -6.09 -5.37
C SER A 59 -16.13 -5.30 -6.30
N LEU A 60 -15.63 -4.15 -5.87
CA LEU A 60 -14.66 -3.37 -6.62
C LEU A 60 -13.25 -3.94 -6.52
N ILE A 61 -13.02 -4.83 -5.56
CA ILE A 61 -11.71 -5.39 -5.27
C ILE A 61 -11.61 -6.74 -5.97
N PRO A 62 -10.58 -6.96 -6.81
CA PRO A 62 -10.44 -8.27 -7.50
C PRO A 62 -10.46 -9.47 -6.56
N MET A 63 -9.85 -9.38 -5.37
CA MET A 63 -9.91 -10.47 -4.39
C MET A 63 -11.24 -10.53 -3.63
N ASN A 64 -12.14 -9.59 -3.88
CA ASN A 64 -13.53 -9.56 -3.37
C ASN A 64 -13.61 -9.56 -1.84
N ARG A 65 -12.66 -8.92 -1.19
CA ARG A 65 -12.66 -8.70 0.25
C ARG A 65 -11.75 -7.55 0.63
N PHE A 66 -12.02 -6.93 1.77
CA PHE A 66 -11.10 -6.00 2.37
C PHE A 66 -9.89 -6.78 2.93
N GLY A 67 -8.74 -6.13 2.97
CA GLY A 67 -7.60 -6.67 3.70
C GLY A 67 -7.76 -6.49 5.19
N THR A 68 -6.88 -7.12 5.95
CA THR A 68 -6.84 -6.98 7.40
C THR A 68 -5.66 -6.12 7.84
N ALA A 69 -5.75 -5.54 9.03
CA ALA A 69 -4.64 -4.79 9.61
C ALA A 69 -3.38 -5.66 9.73
N GLU A 70 -3.55 -6.95 10.04
CA GLU A 70 -2.45 -7.90 10.17
C GLU A 70 -1.75 -8.12 8.82
N GLU A 71 -2.51 -8.13 7.73
CA GLU A 71 -1.92 -8.29 6.39
C GLU A 71 -1.02 -7.11 6.02
N VAL A 72 -1.38 -5.91 6.44
CA VAL A 72 -0.55 -4.72 6.25
C VAL A 72 0.65 -4.77 7.21
N ALA A 73 0.40 -5.06 8.47
CA ALA A 73 1.44 -5.06 9.51
C ALA A 73 2.53 -6.09 9.22
N SER A 74 2.18 -7.26 8.69
CA SER A 74 3.17 -8.29 8.37
C SER A 74 4.15 -7.85 7.29
N ILE A 75 3.69 -7.07 6.31
CA ILE A 75 4.57 -6.53 5.27
C ILE A 75 5.51 -5.46 5.86
N VAL A 76 4.99 -4.60 6.72
CA VAL A 76 5.82 -3.60 7.40
C VAL A 76 6.90 -4.29 8.24
N ALA A 77 6.52 -5.32 9.00
CA ALA A 77 7.47 -6.08 9.82
C ALA A 77 8.53 -6.77 8.96
N PHE A 78 8.13 -7.36 7.82
CA PHE A 78 9.09 -7.96 6.90
C PHE A 78 10.09 -6.93 6.38
N LEU A 79 9.62 -5.78 5.93
CA LEU A 79 10.50 -4.75 5.40
C LEU A 79 11.46 -4.19 6.45
N ALA A 80 11.09 -4.25 7.71
CA ALA A 80 11.96 -3.85 8.83
C ALA A 80 12.91 -4.94 9.29
N SER A 81 12.81 -6.15 8.73
CA SER A 81 13.61 -7.29 9.15
C SER A 81 14.92 -7.41 8.40
N LYS A 82 15.83 -8.26 8.92
CA LYS A 82 17.09 -8.54 8.25
C LYS A 82 16.93 -9.20 6.89
N GLN A 83 15.83 -9.96 6.70
CA GLN A 83 15.53 -10.61 5.43
C GLN A 83 15.32 -9.59 4.32
N ALA A 84 14.92 -8.37 4.66
CA ALA A 84 14.69 -7.30 3.68
C ALA A 84 15.87 -6.32 3.57
N SER A 85 17.04 -6.69 4.06
CA SER A 85 18.17 -5.77 4.15
C SER A 85 18.71 -5.27 2.79
N TYR A 86 18.36 -5.95 1.70
CA TYR A 86 18.75 -5.54 0.36
C TYR A 86 17.58 -4.96 -0.45
N ILE A 87 16.45 -4.70 0.22
CA ILE A 87 15.26 -4.11 -0.39
C ILE A 87 15.19 -2.65 0.02
N THR A 88 15.21 -1.76 -0.96
CA THR A 88 15.06 -0.33 -0.71
C THR A 88 14.46 0.35 -1.93
N GLY A 89 13.73 1.43 -1.72
CA GLY A 89 13.11 2.19 -2.79
C GLY A 89 11.81 1.58 -3.31
N GLU A 90 11.24 0.59 -2.61
CA GLU A 90 10.02 -0.09 -3.06
C GLU A 90 8.78 0.48 -2.39
N VAL A 91 7.70 0.52 -3.16
CA VAL A 91 6.36 0.82 -2.65
C VAL A 91 5.52 -0.44 -2.88
N ILE A 92 5.12 -1.08 -1.78
CA ILE A 92 4.37 -2.33 -1.82
C ILE A 92 2.89 -2.03 -1.65
N SER A 93 2.10 -2.37 -2.65
CA SER A 93 0.64 -2.23 -2.57
C SER A 93 0.04 -3.45 -1.89
N VAL A 94 -0.82 -3.23 -0.90
CA VAL A 94 -1.53 -4.27 -0.17
C VAL A 94 -3.02 -3.97 -0.35
N ASN A 95 -3.57 -4.37 -1.50
CA ASN A 95 -4.86 -3.86 -1.95
C ASN A 95 -5.77 -4.89 -2.62
N GLY A 96 -5.41 -6.18 -2.58
CA GLY A 96 -6.25 -7.22 -3.18
C GLY A 96 -6.40 -7.10 -4.69
N GLY A 97 -5.52 -6.40 -5.37
CA GLY A 97 -5.57 -6.17 -6.81
C GLY A 97 -6.25 -4.87 -7.22
N LEU A 98 -6.78 -4.13 -6.27
CA LEU A 98 -7.39 -2.82 -6.56
C LEU A 98 -6.33 -1.87 -7.10
N TYR A 99 -6.66 -1.12 -8.13
CA TYR A 99 -5.75 -0.18 -8.79
C TYR A 99 -4.57 -0.85 -9.53
N THR A 100 -4.69 -2.12 -9.87
CA THR A 100 -3.68 -2.80 -10.68
C THR A 100 -4.00 -2.79 -12.17
#